data_e8d1310992e07839350a993791bfb27b
#
_entry.id   e8d1310992e07839350a993791bfb27b
#
_cell.length_a   1.000
_cell.length_b   1.000
_cell.length_c   1.000
_cell.angle_alpha   90.00
_cell.angle_beta   90.00
_cell.angle_gamma   90.00
#
_symmetry.space_group_name_H-M   'P 1'
#
loop_
_entity.id
_entity.type
_entity.pdbx_description
1 polymer ?
#
loop_
_entity_poly.entity_id
_entity_poly.type
_entity_poly.pdbx_seq_one_letter_code
_entity_poly.pdbx_strand_id
1 'polypeptide(L)'
;VQTCALPIFLSHLLNVTTQAMDVGALTPPLWGFEEREKLMVFYERASGSRMHANYFRPGGVHEDLPERLVADIGAWCDPFLKVVDDLQALFIENRIFKQRNVDIGVVSLEDCWKWGFSGVMVRGSGAPWDLRKAQPYECYSELEFDIPIGKNGDCYDRYCIRVEEMRQSVRIMQQCCEKLLSEIG
;
A
#
# COMPACT_ATOMS: atom_id res chain seq x y z
N VAL A 1 8.51 -5.21 -9.68
CA VAL A 1 7.34 -5.49 -8.80
C VAL A 1 7.59 -5.04 -7.37
N GLN A 2 8.71 -5.44 -6.74
CA GLN A 2 9.06 -5.04 -5.38
C GLN A 2 9.08 -3.51 -5.20
N THR A 3 9.62 -2.79 -6.17
CA THR A 3 9.63 -1.32 -6.20
C THR A 3 8.25 -0.69 -6.42
N CYS A 4 7.26 -1.45 -6.91
CA CYS A 4 5.88 -0.98 -7.00
C CYS A 4 5.10 -1.18 -5.68
N ALA A 5 5.41 -2.21 -4.90
CA ALA A 5 4.74 -2.46 -3.62
C ALA A 5 5.16 -1.46 -2.53
N LEU A 6 6.44 -1.09 -2.45
CA LEU A 6 6.95 -0.10 -1.49
C LEU A 6 6.24 1.27 -1.57
N PRO A 7 6.01 1.89 -2.76
CA PRO A 7 5.23 3.13 -2.88
C PRO A 7 3.80 3.01 -2.35
N ILE A 8 3.17 1.84 -2.50
CA ILE A 8 1.82 1.61 -1.97
C ILE A 8 1.82 1.77 -0.45
N PHE A 9 2.79 1.17 0.26
CA PHE A 9 2.92 1.36 1.71
C PHE A 9 3.14 2.81 2.09
N LEU A 10 4.09 3.48 1.44
CA LEU A 10 4.39 4.88 1.71
C LEU A 10 3.16 5.78 1.52
N SER A 11 2.40 5.56 0.44
CA SER A 11 1.19 6.30 0.14
C SER A 11 0.06 5.97 1.11
N HIS A 12 -0.19 4.69 1.37
CA HIS A 12 -1.32 4.27 2.21
C HIS A 12 -1.10 4.59 3.68
N LEU A 13 0.11 4.41 4.21
CA LEU A 13 0.44 4.85 5.58
C LEU A 13 0.23 6.36 5.74
N LEU A 14 0.70 7.15 4.79
CA LEU A 14 0.47 8.59 4.81
C LEU A 14 -1.03 8.90 4.81
N ASN A 15 -1.78 8.32 3.88
CA ASN A 15 -3.20 8.61 3.73
C ASN A 15 -4.02 8.17 4.95
N VAL A 16 -3.85 6.94 5.40
CA VAL A 16 -4.59 6.38 6.54
C VAL A 16 -4.32 7.17 7.82
N THR A 17 -3.08 7.51 8.09
CA THR A 17 -2.69 8.22 9.31
C THR A 17 -3.08 9.69 9.27
N THR A 18 -3.03 10.36 8.12
CA THR A 18 -3.51 11.75 7.98
C THR A 18 -5.03 11.83 8.00
N GLN A 19 -5.75 10.84 7.45
CA GLN A 19 -7.20 10.73 7.60
C GLN A 19 -7.59 10.62 9.08
N ALA A 20 -6.85 9.83 9.86
CA ALA A 20 -7.03 9.74 11.29
C ALA A 20 -6.78 11.08 12.00
N MET A 21 -5.76 11.81 11.59
CA MET A 21 -5.44 13.14 12.10
C MET A 21 -6.55 14.14 11.81
N ASP A 22 -7.15 14.13 10.62
CA ASP A 22 -8.27 14.98 10.24
C ASP A 22 -9.51 14.72 11.07
N VAL A 23 -9.68 13.49 11.55
CA VAL A 23 -10.77 13.13 12.50
C VAL A 23 -10.41 13.48 13.95
N GLY A 24 -9.15 13.84 14.24
CA GLY A 24 -8.68 14.31 15.54
C GLY A 24 -7.68 13.40 16.26
N ALA A 25 -7.26 12.29 15.64
CA ALA A 25 -6.28 11.38 16.22
C ALA A 25 -4.85 11.79 15.80
N LEU A 26 -4.10 12.45 16.67
CA LEU A 26 -2.77 13.00 16.37
C LEU A 26 -1.63 11.96 16.49
N THR A 27 -1.80 10.90 17.25
CA THR A 27 -0.75 9.89 17.48
C THR A 27 -0.49 8.97 16.27
N PRO A 28 -1.49 8.50 15.51
CA PRO A 28 -1.29 7.60 14.39
C PRO A 28 -0.32 8.10 13.31
N PRO A 29 -0.29 9.40 12.93
CA PRO A 29 0.73 9.92 12.03
C PRO A 29 2.15 9.68 12.52
N LEU A 30 2.41 9.81 13.82
CA LEU A 30 3.75 9.60 14.39
C LEU A 30 4.20 8.14 14.22
N TRP A 31 3.32 7.19 14.50
CA TRP A 31 3.59 5.76 14.30
C TRP A 31 3.75 5.40 12.83
N GLY A 32 2.85 5.88 11.99
CA GLY A 32 2.93 5.62 10.54
C GLY A 32 4.20 6.21 9.91
N PHE A 33 4.64 7.38 10.37
CA PHE A 33 5.87 8.00 9.85
C PHE A 33 7.13 7.28 10.31
N GLU A 34 7.14 6.63 11.48
CA GLU A 34 8.23 5.75 11.90
C GLU A 34 8.42 4.60 10.91
N GLU A 35 7.33 3.93 10.51
CA GLU A 35 7.41 2.87 9.50
C GLU A 35 7.76 3.40 8.10
N ARG A 36 7.26 4.58 7.75
CA ARG A 36 7.64 5.25 6.50
C ARG A 36 9.14 5.57 6.45
N GLU A 37 9.74 5.94 7.57
CA GLU A 37 11.18 6.17 7.66
C GLU A 37 11.99 4.91 7.32
N LYS A 38 11.60 3.75 7.84
CA LYS A 38 12.24 2.47 7.51
C LYS A 38 12.15 2.17 6.01
N LEU A 39 11.01 2.43 5.40
CA LEU A 39 10.82 2.27 3.94
C LEU A 39 11.69 3.24 3.13
N MET A 40 11.85 4.48 3.58
CA MET A 40 12.74 5.46 2.93
C MET A 40 14.21 5.03 3.00
N VAL A 41 14.64 4.37 4.07
CA VAL A 41 15.98 3.78 4.17
C VAL A 41 16.17 2.67 3.12
N PHE A 42 15.15 1.85 2.87
CA PHE A 42 15.23 0.86 1.79
C PHE A 42 15.35 1.51 0.42
N TYR A 43 14.62 2.59 0.15
CA TYR A 43 14.77 3.37 -1.08
C TYR A 43 16.18 3.94 -1.24
N GLU A 44 16.72 4.53 -0.18
CA GLU A 44 18.07 5.09 -0.19
C GLU A 44 19.12 4.02 -0.49
N ARG A 45 18.99 2.84 0.13
CA ARG A 45 19.91 1.72 -0.13
C ARG A 45 19.79 1.14 -1.54
N ALA A 46 18.61 1.23 -2.17
CA ALA A 46 18.39 0.74 -3.52
C ALA A 46 18.79 1.74 -4.61
N SER A 47 18.59 3.04 -4.38
CA SER A 47 18.72 4.06 -5.43
C SER A 47 19.54 5.29 -5.05
N GLY A 48 19.99 5.39 -3.80
CA GLY A 48 20.66 6.58 -3.27
C GLY A 48 19.72 7.74 -2.89
N SER A 49 18.41 7.61 -3.15
CA SER A 49 17.41 8.65 -2.88
C SER A 49 16.30 8.14 -1.97
N ARG A 50 15.99 8.92 -0.92
CA ARG A 50 15.00 8.54 0.10
C ARG A 50 13.55 8.59 -0.41
N MET A 51 13.21 9.53 -1.28
CA MET A 51 11.83 9.73 -1.78
C MET A 51 11.72 9.60 -3.29
N HIS A 52 12.57 10.27 -4.03
CA HIS A 52 12.53 10.30 -5.49
C HIS A 52 13.53 9.30 -6.06
N ALA A 53 13.20 8.01 -5.92
CA ALA A 53 14.05 6.93 -6.37
C ALA A 53 14.18 6.95 -7.90
N ASN A 54 15.38 7.22 -8.40
CA ASN A 54 15.72 7.14 -9.81
C ASN A 54 16.28 5.74 -10.13
N TYR A 55 15.49 4.71 -9.88
CA TYR A 55 15.88 3.32 -9.97
C TYR A 55 15.60 2.70 -11.35
N PHE A 56 14.44 3.05 -11.92
CA PHE A 56 14.04 2.58 -13.24
C PHE A 56 14.82 3.28 -14.36
N ARG A 57 15.27 2.50 -15.35
CA ARG A 57 15.98 2.98 -16.54
C ARG A 57 15.35 2.37 -17.80
N PRO A 58 15.47 3.01 -18.97
CA PRO A 58 15.13 2.36 -20.23
C PRO A 58 15.88 1.03 -20.37
N GLY A 59 15.13 -0.07 -20.47
CA GLY A 59 15.67 -1.42 -20.59
C GLY A 59 15.88 -2.16 -19.25
N GLY A 60 15.53 -1.58 -18.10
CA GLY A 60 15.63 -2.27 -16.81
C GLY A 60 15.70 -1.37 -15.59
N VAL A 61 16.69 -1.62 -14.75
CA VAL A 61 16.94 -0.90 -13.50
C VAL A 61 18.39 -0.41 -13.43
N HIS A 62 18.69 0.52 -12.52
CA HIS A 62 20.01 1.11 -12.40
C HIS A 62 21.06 0.08 -11.93
N GLU A 63 20.74 -0.68 -10.90
CA GLU A 63 21.58 -1.71 -10.30
C GLU A 63 20.70 -2.83 -9.73
N ASP A 64 21.26 -4.03 -9.59
CA ASP A 64 20.59 -5.12 -8.90
C ASP A 64 20.52 -4.84 -7.40
N LEU A 65 19.49 -5.38 -6.75
CA LEU A 65 19.32 -5.22 -5.30
C LEU A 65 20.35 -6.07 -4.55
N PRO A 66 21.10 -5.49 -3.61
CA PRO A 66 21.99 -6.28 -2.74
C PRO A 66 21.21 -7.34 -1.97
N GLU A 67 21.73 -8.57 -1.89
CA GLU A 67 21.12 -9.69 -1.17
C GLU A 67 20.71 -9.31 0.27
N ARG A 68 21.61 -8.61 0.98
CA ARG A 68 21.34 -8.12 2.34
C ARG A 68 20.13 -7.17 2.39
N LEU A 69 19.93 -6.34 1.37
CA LEU A 69 18.77 -5.46 1.32
C LEU A 69 17.48 -6.25 1.12
N VAL A 70 17.50 -7.26 0.26
CA VAL A 70 16.34 -8.14 0.03
C VAL A 70 15.97 -8.89 1.32
N ALA A 71 16.96 -9.41 2.05
CA ALA A 71 16.75 -10.07 3.33
C ALA A 71 16.17 -9.12 4.39
N ASP A 72 16.69 -7.88 4.49
CA ASP A 72 16.19 -6.88 5.44
C ASP A 72 14.75 -6.45 5.13
N ILE A 73 14.38 -6.34 3.85
CA ILE A 73 12.99 -6.06 3.42
C ILE A 73 12.07 -7.22 3.81
N GLY A 74 12.49 -8.46 3.56
CA GLY A 74 11.73 -9.65 3.97
C GLY A 74 11.51 -9.69 5.48
N ALA A 75 12.55 -9.42 6.27
CA ALA A 75 12.47 -9.37 7.73
C ALA A 75 11.59 -8.24 8.27
N TRP A 76 11.43 -7.14 7.53
CA TRP A 76 10.55 -6.04 7.90
C TRP A 76 9.06 -6.36 7.71
N CYS A 77 8.70 -7.26 6.80
CA CYS A 77 7.31 -7.55 6.43
C CYS A 77 6.44 -8.01 7.61
N ASP A 78 6.91 -8.95 8.40
CA ASP A 78 6.13 -9.52 9.51
C ASP A 78 5.89 -8.53 10.67
N PRO A 79 6.90 -7.78 11.16
CA PRO A 79 6.67 -6.70 12.12
C PRO A 79 5.72 -5.63 11.63
N PHE A 80 5.76 -5.29 10.34
CA PHE A 80 4.87 -4.29 9.74
C PHE A 80 3.41 -4.72 9.78
N LEU A 81 3.08 -5.99 9.56
CA LEU A 81 1.71 -6.49 9.67
C LEU A 81 1.12 -6.22 11.05
N LYS A 82 1.90 -6.35 12.12
CA LYS A 82 1.46 -6.01 13.48
C LYS A 82 1.14 -4.54 13.63
N VAL A 83 1.95 -3.66 13.04
CA VAL A 83 1.68 -2.20 13.05
C VAL A 83 0.37 -1.89 12.30
N VAL A 84 0.11 -2.55 11.18
CA VAL A 84 -1.16 -2.41 10.43
C VAL A 84 -2.35 -2.85 11.28
N ASP A 85 -2.23 -3.97 11.99
CA ASP A 85 -3.28 -4.48 12.86
C ASP A 85 -3.53 -3.57 14.06
N ASP A 86 -2.48 -3.03 14.68
CA ASP A 86 -2.57 -2.08 15.79
C ASP A 86 -3.24 -0.77 15.34
N LEU A 87 -2.86 -0.23 14.17
CA LEU A 87 -3.50 0.94 13.57
C LEU A 87 -4.97 0.67 13.26
N GLN A 88 -5.29 -0.48 12.70
CA GLN A 88 -6.67 -0.85 12.41
C GLN A 88 -7.50 -0.98 13.69
N ALA A 89 -6.98 -1.59 14.73
CA ALA A 89 -7.67 -1.78 16.00
C ALA A 89 -8.08 -0.44 16.64
N LEU A 90 -7.29 0.62 16.46
CA LEU A 90 -7.61 1.95 16.96
C LEU A 90 -8.87 2.57 16.32
N PHE A 91 -9.19 2.21 15.08
CA PHE A 91 -10.19 2.92 14.29
C PHE A 91 -11.40 2.08 13.91
N ILE A 92 -11.24 0.76 13.73
CA ILE A 92 -12.30 -0.07 13.15
C ILE A 92 -13.58 -0.07 13.99
N GLU A 93 -13.44 -0.02 15.31
CA GLU A 93 -14.57 0.05 16.26
C GLU A 93 -14.77 1.43 16.89
N ASN A 94 -13.95 2.40 16.52
CA ASN A 94 -14.04 3.74 17.08
C ASN A 94 -15.28 4.47 16.55
N ARG A 95 -16.20 4.80 17.47
CA ARG A 95 -17.46 5.48 17.14
C ARG A 95 -17.25 6.83 16.45
N ILE A 96 -16.28 7.61 16.90
CA ILE A 96 -16.01 8.94 16.34
C ILE A 96 -15.49 8.78 14.91
N PHE A 97 -14.56 7.85 14.69
CA PHE A 97 -14.02 7.58 13.37
C PHE A 97 -15.11 7.11 12.40
N LYS A 98 -15.97 6.17 12.81
CA LYS A 98 -17.09 5.69 12.00
C LYS A 98 -18.06 6.83 11.65
N GLN A 99 -18.48 7.63 12.62
CA GLN A 99 -19.42 8.74 12.38
C GLN A 99 -18.87 9.83 11.46
N ARG A 100 -17.55 9.97 11.38
CA ARG A 100 -16.88 10.95 10.52
C ARG A 100 -16.54 10.41 9.14
N ASN A 101 -16.66 9.12 8.87
CA ASN A 101 -16.25 8.48 7.62
C ASN A 101 -17.35 7.67 6.92
N VAL A 102 -18.29 7.08 7.67
CA VAL A 102 -19.39 6.30 7.09
C VAL A 102 -20.39 7.27 6.43
N ASP A 103 -20.78 6.95 5.21
CA ASP A 103 -21.68 7.75 4.37
C ASP A 103 -21.18 9.19 4.08
N ILE A 104 -19.87 9.44 4.29
CA ILE A 104 -19.24 10.72 3.99
C ILE A 104 -18.42 10.60 2.70
N GLY A 105 -18.57 11.58 1.80
CA GLY A 105 -17.84 11.62 0.54
C GLY A 105 -18.16 10.42 -0.36
N VAL A 106 -19.42 10.04 -0.41
CA VAL A 106 -19.90 8.95 -1.26
C VAL A 106 -19.73 9.31 -2.72
N VAL A 107 -19.10 8.43 -3.49
CA VAL A 107 -18.94 8.57 -4.94
C VAL A 107 -19.54 7.33 -5.60
N SER A 108 -20.49 7.55 -6.50
CA SER A 108 -21.09 6.45 -7.25
C SER A 108 -20.12 5.87 -8.28
N LEU A 109 -20.32 4.61 -8.68
CA LEU A 109 -19.49 4.01 -9.72
C LEU A 109 -19.63 4.75 -11.06
N GLU A 110 -20.82 5.28 -11.36
CA GLU A 110 -21.07 6.08 -12.55
C GLU A 110 -20.25 7.37 -12.56
N ASP A 111 -20.19 8.06 -11.41
CA ASP A 111 -19.38 9.27 -11.27
C ASP A 111 -17.88 8.96 -11.31
N CYS A 112 -17.45 7.82 -10.79
CA CYS A 112 -16.06 7.37 -10.93
C CYS A 112 -15.65 7.31 -12.41
N TRP A 113 -16.50 6.76 -13.27
CA TRP A 113 -16.21 6.68 -14.71
C TRP A 113 -16.26 8.05 -15.38
N LYS A 114 -17.23 8.90 -15.04
CA LYS A 114 -17.35 10.27 -15.58
C LYS A 114 -16.12 11.13 -15.26
N TRP A 115 -15.60 11.01 -14.04
CA TRP A 115 -14.47 11.81 -13.58
C TRP A 115 -13.11 11.16 -13.83
N GLY A 116 -13.06 9.96 -14.40
CA GLY A 116 -11.84 9.23 -14.68
C GLY A 116 -11.08 8.81 -13.42
N PHE A 117 -11.80 8.48 -12.34
CA PHE A 117 -11.18 7.96 -11.14
C PHE A 117 -10.57 6.57 -11.38
N SER A 118 -9.55 6.25 -10.60
CA SER A 118 -8.87 4.95 -10.62
C SER A 118 -8.46 4.52 -9.20
N GLY A 119 -7.88 3.34 -9.07
CA GLY A 119 -7.35 2.85 -7.81
C GLY A 119 -8.41 2.66 -6.73
N VAL A 120 -8.10 3.07 -5.50
CA VAL A 120 -8.97 2.90 -4.33
C VAL A 120 -10.32 3.58 -4.49
N MET A 121 -10.41 4.69 -5.23
CA MET A 121 -11.69 5.38 -5.47
C MET A 121 -12.67 4.47 -6.20
N VAL A 122 -12.26 3.85 -7.30
CA VAL A 122 -13.10 2.96 -8.10
C VAL A 122 -13.39 1.66 -7.35
N ARG A 123 -12.39 1.09 -6.68
CA ARG A 123 -12.58 -0.13 -5.87
C ARG A 123 -13.51 0.11 -4.69
N GLY A 124 -13.47 1.29 -4.06
CA GLY A 124 -14.39 1.71 -3.01
C GLY A 124 -15.85 1.76 -3.47
N SER A 125 -16.07 2.11 -4.73
CA SER A 125 -17.40 2.20 -5.36
C SER A 125 -17.88 0.86 -5.95
N GLY A 126 -17.15 -0.25 -5.74
CA GLY A 126 -17.61 -1.61 -6.04
C GLY A 126 -17.03 -2.26 -7.30
N ALA A 127 -16.10 -1.61 -8.01
CA ALA A 127 -15.49 -2.21 -9.21
C ALA A 127 -14.13 -2.86 -8.89
N PRO A 128 -13.92 -4.13 -9.26
CA PRO A 128 -12.64 -4.83 -9.04
C PRO A 128 -11.58 -4.42 -10.09
N TRP A 129 -11.35 -3.13 -10.22
CA TRP A 129 -10.43 -2.60 -11.22
C TRP A 129 -9.00 -2.50 -10.68
N ASP A 130 -8.13 -3.37 -11.15
CA ASP A 130 -6.70 -3.35 -10.90
C ASP A 130 -5.93 -3.84 -12.12
N LEU A 131 -5.10 -2.97 -12.71
CA LEU A 131 -4.32 -3.29 -13.92
C LEU A 131 -3.35 -4.44 -13.71
N ARG A 132 -2.88 -4.67 -12.49
CA ARG A 132 -2.00 -5.80 -12.17
C ARG A 132 -2.67 -7.17 -12.39
N LYS A 133 -4.03 -7.21 -12.35
CA LYS A 133 -4.84 -8.40 -12.65
C LYS A 133 -5.52 -8.33 -14.02
N ALA A 134 -6.02 -7.13 -14.41
CA ALA A 134 -6.77 -6.96 -15.67
C ALA A 134 -5.86 -7.02 -16.91
N GLN A 135 -4.66 -6.44 -16.82
CA GLN A 135 -3.62 -6.47 -17.85
C GLN A 135 -2.26 -6.67 -17.18
N PRO A 136 -1.93 -7.88 -16.72
CA PRO A 136 -0.70 -8.15 -15.99
C PRO A 136 0.53 -7.70 -16.79
N TYR A 137 1.44 -7.04 -16.11
CA TYR A 137 2.73 -6.60 -16.64
C TYR A 137 3.85 -7.12 -15.74
N GLU A 138 5.05 -7.23 -16.27
CA GLU A 138 6.20 -7.83 -15.57
C GLU A 138 5.83 -9.22 -15.02
N CYS A 139 6.14 -9.50 -13.75
CA CYS A 139 5.86 -10.78 -13.10
C CYS A 139 4.56 -10.81 -12.28
N TYR A 140 3.65 -9.84 -12.43
CA TYR A 140 2.40 -9.83 -11.67
C TYR A 140 1.48 -11.02 -11.95
N SER A 141 1.57 -11.63 -13.13
CA SER A 141 0.83 -12.85 -13.48
C SER A 141 1.24 -14.07 -12.62
N GLU A 142 2.43 -14.04 -12.03
CA GLU A 142 3.00 -15.12 -11.23
C GLU A 142 2.78 -14.91 -9.72
N LEU A 143 2.22 -13.76 -9.33
CA LEU A 143 2.05 -13.38 -7.93
C LEU A 143 0.61 -13.58 -7.47
N GLU A 144 0.49 -14.14 -6.27
CA GLU A 144 -0.80 -14.32 -5.62
C GLU A 144 -1.11 -13.13 -4.70
N PHE A 145 -2.18 -12.43 -5.00
CA PHE A 145 -2.75 -11.38 -4.16
C PHE A 145 -4.23 -11.17 -4.49
N ASP A 146 -4.97 -10.60 -3.56
CA ASP A 146 -6.38 -10.31 -3.71
C ASP A 146 -6.60 -8.80 -3.95
N ILE A 147 -7.73 -8.46 -4.58
CA ILE A 147 -8.14 -7.08 -4.83
C ILE A 147 -9.27 -6.75 -3.85
N PRO A 148 -9.02 -5.93 -2.82
CA PRO A 148 -10.08 -5.52 -1.92
C PRO A 148 -11.07 -4.57 -2.61
N ILE A 149 -12.37 -4.80 -2.37
CA ILE A 149 -13.47 -4.07 -3.00
C ILE A 149 -14.41 -3.57 -1.92
N GLY A 150 -14.77 -2.30 -1.98
CA GLY A 150 -15.82 -1.68 -1.16
C GLY A 150 -17.20 -1.82 -1.79
N LYS A 151 -18.19 -1.27 -1.12
CA LYS A 151 -19.60 -1.30 -1.56
C LYS A 151 -20.24 0.08 -1.58
N ASN A 152 -19.91 0.91 -0.60
CA ASN A 152 -20.62 2.17 -0.34
C ASN A 152 -19.97 3.37 -1.05
N GLY A 153 -18.72 3.25 -1.49
CA GLY A 153 -17.98 4.35 -2.13
C GLY A 153 -17.68 5.52 -1.20
N ASP A 154 -17.69 5.32 0.10
CA ASP A 154 -17.49 6.35 1.12
C ASP A 154 -16.05 6.39 1.65
N CYS A 155 -15.77 7.33 2.54
CA CYS A 155 -14.46 7.48 3.16
C CYS A 155 -14.07 6.25 4.00
N TYR A 156 -15.04 5.59 4.64
CA TYR A 156 -14.78 4.42 5.47
C TYR A 156 -14.37 3.20 4.63
N ASP A 157 -15.06 2.93 3.54
CA ASP A 157 -14.70 1.84 2.61
C ASP A 157 -13.31 2.08 2.01
N ARG A 158 -13.00 3.31 1.62
CA ARG A 158 -11.65 3.66 1.12
C ARG A 158 -10.56 3.45 2.17
N TYR A 159 -10.84 3.74 3.43
CA TYR A 159 -9.94 3.44 4.54
C TYR A 159 -9.70 1.93 4.66
N CYS A 160 -10.77 1.14 4.72
CA CYS A 160 -10.68 -0.32 4.82
C CYS A 160 -9.91 -0.94 3.67
N ILE A 161 -10.14 -0.47 2.44
CA ILE A 161 -9.41 -0.93 1.25
C ILE A 161 -7.91 -0.63 1.37
N ARG A 162 -7.53 0.57 1.80
CA ARG A 162 -6.11 0.92 1.94
C ARG A 162 -5.39 0.06 2.99
N VAL A 163 -6.07 -0.23 4.09
CA VAL A 163 -5.53 -1.12 5.12
C VAL A 163 -5.33 -2.53 4.55
N GLU A 164 -6.32 -3.05 3.83
CA GLU A 164 -6.19 -4.37 3.21
C GLU A 164 -5.16 -4.39 2.07
N GLU A 165 -5.07 -3.35 1.28
CA GLU A 165 -4.03 -3.23 0.24
C GLU A 165 -2.60 -3.23 0.82
N MET A 166 -2.40 -2.71 2.02
CA MET A 166 -1.11 -2.84 2.71
C MET A 166 -0.80 -4.30 3.02
N ARG A 167 -1.77 -5.10 3.49
CA ARG A 167 -1.58 -6.54 3.73
C ARG A 167 -1.27 -7.29 2.44
N GLN A 168 -2.04 -7.03 1.38
CA GLN A 168 -1.79 -7.65 0.08
C GLN A 168 -0.43 -7.25 -0.51
N SER A 169 0.01 -6.02 -0.27
CA SER A 169 1.34 -5.57 -0.69
C SER A 169 2.47 -6.26 0.08
N VAL A 170 2.29 -6.57 1.38
CA VAL A 170 3.24 -7.42 2.13
C VAL A 170 3.33 -8.80 1.49
N ARG A 171 2.19 -9.43 1.17
CA ARG A 171 2.14 -10.73 0.51
C ARG A 171 2.90 -10.73 -0.82
N ILE A 172 2.74 -9.68 -1.62
CA ILE A 172 3.50 -9.50 -2.87
C ILE A 172 5.00 -9.38 -2.58
N MET A 173 5.38 -8.57 -1.59
CA MET A 173 6.79 -8.36 -1.26
C MET A 173 7.47 -9.63 -0.76
N GLN A 174 6.82 -10.40 0.10
CA GLN A 174 7.34 -11.69 0.58
C GLN A 174 7.62 -12.64 -0.58
N GLN A 175 6.66 -12.83 -1.50
CA GLN A 175 6.84 -13.64 -2.70
C GLN A 175 8.00 -13.16 -3.58
N CYS A 176 8.14 -11.85 -3.75
CA CYS A 176 9.25 -11.28 -4.52
C CYS A 176 10.61 -11.50 -3.83
N CYS A 177 10.68 -11.33 -2.50
CA CYS A 177 11.91 -11.57 -1.74
C CYS A 177 12.33 -13.05 -1.82
N GLU A 178 11.39 -13.97 -1.67
CA GLU A 178 11.65 -15.42 -1.78
C GLU A 178 12.21 -15.79 -3.17
N LYS A 179 11.57 -15.27 -4.23
CA LYS A 179 12.05 -15.51 -5.61
C LYS A 179 13.47 -14.96 -5.82
N LEU A 180 13.71 -13.70 -5.43
CA LEU A 180 15.01 -13.07 -5.59
C LEU A 180 16.11 -13.81 -4.82
N LEU A 181 15.86 -14.21 -3.58
CA LEU A 181 16.84 -14.97 -2.78
C LEU A 181 17.11 -16.36 -3.36
N SER A 182 16.12 -16.99 -4.01
CA SER A 182 16.30 -18.27 -4.67
C SER A 182 17.10 -18.19 -5.98
N GLU A 183 17.10 -17.03 -6.66
CA GLU A 183 17.85 -16.80 -7.90
C GLU A 183 19.28 -16.34 -7.64
N ILE A 184 19.58 -15.73 -6.50
CA ILE A 184 20.92 -15.28 -6.11
C ILE A 184 21.77 -16.43 -5.56
N GLY A 185 21.18 -17.50 -5.03
CA GLY A 185 21.85 -18.70 -4.51
C GLY A 185 22.05 -19.76 -5.56
#